data_9423b0813ee3bf7ad992a2a9f77027ff
#
_entry.id   9423b0813ee3bf7ad992a2a9f77027ff
#
_cell.length_a   1.000
_cell.length_b   1.000
_cell.length_c   1.000
_cell.angle_alpha   90.00
_cell.angle_beta   90.00
_cell.angle_gamma   90.00
#
_symmetry.space_group_name_H-M   'P 1'
#
loop_
_entity.id
_entity.type
_entity.pdbx_description
1 polymer ?
#
loop_
_entity_poly.entity_id
_entity_poly.type
_entity_poly.pdbx_seq_one_letter_code
_entity_poly.pdbx_strand_id
1 'polypeptide(L)'
;MAWDNFMIRNKFKIVAGIFVLAMVIYGLVMHDIWQEIQSEKHNLTILNAQNRAISIERDIEEVYGVVSTLEIVLADGNNWQVMDFDSTARRLMKHYSYIDSLQLAPQGKVTNIYPLQGNEAGLIDLLKDEKRGPISRYAKDTGKTVIQGPFDLVQGGKGI
;
A
#
# COMPACT_ATOMS: atom_id res chain seq x y z
N MET A 1 6.13 -39.38 -70.64
CA MET A 1 7.29 -38.79 -69.88
C MET A 1 7.19 -37.28 -69.67
N ALA A 2 7.00 -36.42 -70.65
CA ALA A 2 6.91 -34.98 -70.49
C ALA A 2 5.66 -34.46 -69.69
N TRP A 3 4.51 -35.15 -69.95
CA TRP A 3 3.20 -34.84 -69.31
C TRP A 3 3.18 -35.19 -67.80
N ASP A 4 3.83 -36.24 -67.38
CA ASP A 4 3.87 -36.70 -66.00
C ASP A 4 4.66 -35.71 -65.14
N ASN A 5 5.79 -35.23 -65.67
CA ASN A 5 6.59 -34.22 -64.97
C ASN A 5 5.90 -32.86 -64.85
N PHE A 6 5.05 -32.49 -65.81
CA PHE A 6 4.25 -31.26 -65.75
C PHE A 6 3.15 -31.38 -64.69
N MET A 7 2.46 -32.50 -64.62
CA MET A 7 1.43 -32.73 -63.60
C MET A 7 1.97 -32.83 -62.20
N ILE A 8 3.11 -33.48 -61.98
CA ILE A 8 3.78 -33.60 -60.68
C ILE A 8 4.25 -32.25 -60.21
N ARG A 9 4.85 -31.43 -61.07
CA ARG A 9 5.31 -30.07 -60.74
C ARG A 9 4.21 -29.12 -60.37
N ASN A 10 3.02 -29.20 -60.99
CA ASN A 10 1.87 -28.38 -60.63
C ASN A 10 1.23 -28.82 -59.29
N LYS A 11 1.15 -30.12 -59.02
CA LYS A 11 0.68 -30.63 -57.73
C LYS A 11 1.59 -30.15 -56.58
N PHE A 12 2.90 -30.18 -56.79
CA PHE A 12 3.85 -29.69 -55.81
C PHE A 12 3.68 -28.18 -55.52
N LYS A 13 3.44 -27.36 -56.54
CA LYS A 13 3.19 -25.92 -56.37
C LYS A 13 1.88 -25.64 -55.61
N ILE A 14 0.84 -26.42 -55.86
CA ILE A 14 -0.44 -26.29 -55.14
C ILE A 14 -0.26 -26.66 -53.66
N VAL A 15 0.40 -27.77 -53.37
CA VAL A 15 0.67 -28.19 -51.97
C VAL A 15 1.53 -27.15 -51.25
N ALA A 16 2.57 -26.63 -51.89
CA ALA A 16 3.41 -25.56 -51.34
C ALA A 16 2.59 -24.28 -51.05
N GLY A 17 1.69 -23.90 -51.98
CA GLY A 17 0.78 -22.77 -51.82
C GLY A 17 -0.16 -22.92 -50.60
N ILE A 18 -0.75 -24.11 -50.47
CA ILE A 18 -1.61 -24.42 -49.30
C ILE A 18 -0.82 -24.36 -48.00
N PHE A 19 0.40 -24.88 -47.98
CA PHE A 19 1.27 -24.85 -46.82
C PHE A 19 1.62 -23.40 -46.40
N VAL A 20 1.98 -22.57 -47.36
CA VAL A 20 2.28 -21.14 -47.11
C VAL A 20 1.04 -20.42 -46.56
N LEU A 21 -0.15 -20.68 -47.15
CA LEU A 21 -1.40 -20.09 -46.66
C LEU A 21 -1.69 -20.52 -45.22
N ALA A 22 -1.53 -21.79 -44.91
CA ALA A 22 -1.73 -22.31 -43.56
C ALA A 22 -0.75 -21.67 -42.55
N MET A 23 0.51 -21.46 -42.94
CA MET A 23 1.50 -20.76 -42.10
C MET A 23 1.13 -19.29 -41.84
N VAL A 24 0.59 -18.61 -42.88
CA VAL A 24 0.12 -17.22 -42.71
C VAL A 24 -1.07 -17.16 -41.76
N ILE A 25 -2.06 -18.03 -41.93
CA ILE A 25 -3.23 -18.10 -41.04
C ILE A 25 -2.80 -18.42 -39.62
N TYR A 26 -1.89 -19.38 -39.42
CA TYR A 26 -1.32 -19.71 -38.11
C TYR A 26 -0.64 -18.52 -37.47
N GLY A 27 0.19 -17.78 -38.24
CA GLY A 27 0.87 -16.57 -37.78
C GLY A 27 -0.12 -15.49 -37.32
N LEU A 28 -1.17 -15.25 -38.05
CA LEU A 28 -2.22 -14.28 -37.69
C LEU A 28 -2.93 -14.66 -36.39
N VAL A 29 -3.36 -15.93 -36.29
CA VAL A 29 -4.01 -16.43 -35.06
C VAL A 29 -3.10 -16.35 -33.84
N MET A 30 -1.83 -16.72 -34.01
CA MET A 30 -0.86 -16.60 -32.90
C MET A 30 -0.60 -15.14 -32.52
N HIS A 31 -0.60 -14.23 -33.48
CA HIS A 31 -0.47 -12.80 -33.21
C HIS A 31 -1.63 -12.26 -32.38
N ASP A 32 -2.87 -12.60 -32.75
CA ASP A 32 -4.07 -12.17 -32.02
C ASP A 32 -4.09 -12.73 -30.59
N ILE A 33 -3.79 -14.02 -30.43
CA ILE A 33 -3.68 -14.64 -29.09
C ILE A 33 -2.61 -13.95 -28.24
N TRP A 34 -1.48 -13.61 -28.84
CA TRP A 34 -0.40 -12.92 -28.12
C TRP A 34 -0.80 -11.52 -27.65
N GLN A 35 -1.50 -10.76 -28.49
CA GLN A 35 -2.03 -9.46 -28.13
C GLN A 35 -3.06 -9.55 -26.99
N GLU A 36 -3.96 -10.53 -27.04
CA GLU A 36 -4.97 -10.78 -26.00
C GLU A 36 -4.30 -11.09 -24.65
N ILE A 37 -3.33 -12.00 -24.63
CA ILE A 37 -2.57 -12.34 -23.43
C ILE A 37 -1.84 -11.11 -22.84
N GLN A 38 -1.26 -10.27 -23.68
CA GLN A 38 -0.56 -9.06 -23.23
C GLN A 38 -1.52 -8.03 -22.64
N SER A 39 -2.68 -7.83 -23.25
CA SER A 39 -3.71 -6.92 -22.77
C SER A 39 -4.29 -7.38 -21.42
N GLU A 40 -4.54 -8.67 -21.27
CA GLU A 40 -5.03 -9.26 -20.01
C GLU A 40 -4.02 -9.09 -18.88
N LYS A 41 -2.75 -9.38 -19.12
CA LYS A 41 -1.67 -9.14 -18.13
C LYS A 41 -1.59 -7.68 -17.71
N HIS A 42 -1.70 -6.76 -18.67
CA HIS A 42 -1.67 -5.33 -18.39
C HIS A 42 -2.86 -4.91 -17.52
N ASN A 43 -4.06 -5.35 -17.85
CA ASN A 43 -5.26 -5.07 -17.08
C ASN A 43 -5.20 -5.65 -15.66
N LEU A 44 -4.72 -6.88 -15.50
CA LEU A 44 -4.53 -7.49 -14.17
C LEU A 44 -3.51 -6.72 -13.33
N THR A 45 -2.44 -6.20 -13.94
CA THR A 45 -1.45 -5.39 -13.25
C THR A 45 -2.03 -4.08 -12.75
N ILE A 46 -2.81 -3.39 -13.58
CA ILE A 46 -3.51 -2.15 -13.21
C ILE A 46 -4.51 -2.41 -12.07
N LEU A 47 -5.34 -3.43 -12.19
CA LEU A 47 -6.31 -3.81 -11.15
C LEU A 47 -5.63 -4.11 -9.82
N ASN A 48 -4.53 -4.85 -9.84
CA ASN A 48 -3.76 -5.15 -8.64
C ASN A 48 -3.15 -3.88 -8.01
N ALA A 49 -2.66 -2.95 -8.82
CA ALA A 49 -2.13 -1.67 -8.34
C ALA A 49 -3.25 -0.81 -7.72
N GLN A 50 -4.41 -0.72 -8.38
CA GLN A 50 -5.58 0.00 -7.86
C GLN A 50 -6.10 -0.61 -6.55
N ASN A 51 -6.23 -1.93 -6.47
CA ASN A 51 -6.66 -2.59 -5.24
C ASN A 51 -5.69 -2.36 -4.08
N ARG A 52 -4.39 -2.32 -4.34
CA ARG A 52 -3.38 -1.97 -3.32
C ARG A 52 -3.49 -0.52 -2.89
N ALA A 53 -3.71 0.41 -3.83
CA ALA A 53 -3.90 1.83 -3.51
C ALA A 53 -5.14 2.04 -2.62
N ILE A 54 -6.27 1.43 -2.96
CA ILE A 54 -7.50 1.48 -2.15
C ILE A 54 -7.29 0.87 -0.76
N SER A 55 -6.52 -0.24 -0.67
CA SER A 55 -6.21 -0.83 0.63
C SER A 55 -5.40 0.11 1.52
N ILE A 56 -4.38 0.77 0.95
CA ILE A 56 -3.55 1.74 1.69
C ILE A 56 -4.39 2.95 2.11
N GLU A 57 -5.24 3.47 1.23
CA GLU A 57 -6.13 4.59 1.54
C GLU A 57 -7.05 4.26 2.73
N ARG A 58 -7.67 3.08 2.69
CA ARG A 58 -8.50 2.60 3.80
C ARG A 58 -7.71 2.46 5.10
N ASP A 59 -6.52 1.87 5.06
CA ASP A 59 -5.70 1.68 6.25
C ASP A 59 -5.32 3.04 6.88
N ILE A 60 -5.06 4.05 6.04
CA ILE A 60 -4.82 5.43 6.49
C ILE A 60 -6.09 6.04 7.12
N GLU A 61 -7.25 5.88 6.50
CA GLU A 61 -8.52 6.38 7.05
C GLU A 61 -8.84 5.74 8.40
N GLU A 62 -8.56 4.46 8.57
CA GLU A 62 -8.73 3.76 9.84
C GLU A 62 -7.81 4.33 10.93
N VAL A 63 -6.55 4.65 10.61
CA VAL A 63 -5.62 5.32 11.56
C VAL A 63 -6.16 6.69 11.98
N TYR A 64 -6.68 7.48 11.02
CA TYR A 64 -7.34 8.75 11.36
C TYR A 64 -8.53 8.55 12.30
N GLY A 65 -9.32 7.52 12.09
CA GLY A 65 -10.45 7.16 12.97
C GLY A 65 -9.98 6.87 14.41
N VAL A 66 -8.87 6.17 14.57
CA VAL A 66 -8.29 5.88 15.88
C VAL A 66 -7.81 7.16 16.58
N VAL A 67 -7.10 8.03 15.87
CA VAL A 67 -6.61 9.30 16.42
C VAL A 67 -7.79 10.18 16.85
N SER A 68 -8.81 10.31 16.01
CA SER A 68 -10.03 11.08 16.33
C SER A 68 -10.81 10.50 17.52
N THR A 69 -10.86 9.17 17.64
CA THR A 69 -11.48 8.51 18.78
C THR A 69 -10.73 8.82 20.08
N LEU A 70 -9.41 8.75 20.04
CA LEU A 70 -8.58 9.14 21.19
C LEU A 70 -8.79 10.61 21.57
N GLU A 71 -8.82 11.50 20.59
CA GLU A 71 -9.05 12.93 20.80
C GLU A 71 -10.39 13.16 21.52
N ILE A 72 -11.47 12.56 21.04
CA ILE A 72 -12.82 12.69 21.64
C ILE A 72 -12.82 12.16 23.09
N VAL A 73 -12.31 10.95 23.30
CA VAL A 73 -12.29 10.30 24.63
C VAL A 73 -11.46 11.10 25.63
N LEU A 74 -10.36 11.71 25.19
CA LEU A 74 -9.49 12.49 26.05
C LEU A 74 -9.97 13.94 26.26
N ALA A 75 -10.68 14.51 25.28
CA ALA A 75 -11.26 15.85 25.38
C ALA A 75 -12.48 15.92 26.29
N ASP A 76 -13.26 14.84 26.39
CA ASP A 76 -14.47 14.77 27.20
C ASP A 76 -14.17 14.67 28.71
N GLY A 77 -12.95 14.26 29.07
CA GLY A 77 -12.45 14.36 30.45
C GLY A 77 -11.93 15.77 30.74
N ASN A 78 -12.63 16.53 31.55
CA ASN A 78 -12.43 17.94 31.94
C ASN A 78 -11.00 18.33 32.40
N ASN A 79 -10.08 17.45 32.28
CA ASN A 79 -8.64 17.62 32.50
C ASN A 79 -7.96 16.46 31.78
N TRP A 80 -7.25 16.64 30.75
CA TRP A 80 -6.32 15.69 30.11
C TRP A 80 -5.62 14.73 31.11
N GLN A 81 -6.31 14.44 32.22
CA GLN A 81 -5.94 13.49 33.23
C GLN A 81 -6.20 12.11 32.71
N VAL A 82 -5.14 11.56 32.23
CA VAL A 82 -4.82 10.27 31.67
C VAL A 82 -5.24 9.08 32.57
N MET A 83 -6.29 9.21 33.37
CA MET A 83 -6.69 8.11 34.25
C MET A 83 -7.08 6.84 33.51
N ASP A 84 -7.24 6.92 32.18
CA ASP A 84 -7.64 5.76 31.38
C ASP A 84 -6.95 5.63 30.01
N PHE A 85 -5.81 6.31 29.77
CA PHE A 85 -5.10 6.22 28.50
C PHE A 85 -4.73 4.76 28.17
N ASP A 86 -4.13 4.05 29.13
CA ASP A 86 -3.66 2.68 28.91
C ASP A 86 -4.81 1.72 28.60
N SER A 87 -5.97 1.87 29.25
CA SER A 87 -7.13 1.03 29.01
C SER A 87 -7.76 1.33 27.64
N THR A 88 -7.82 2.60 27.27
CA THR A 88 -8.33 3.03 25.97
C THR A 88 -7.40 2.59 24.85
N ALA A 89 -6.11 2.83 24.98
CA ALA A 89 -5.09 2.41 24.03
C ALA A 89 -5.11 0.89 23.85
N ARG A 90 -5.21 0.13 24.94
CA ARG A 90 -5.31 -1.33 24.88
C ARG A 90 -6.54 -1.80 24.10
N ARG A 91 -7.69 -1.17 24.28
CA ARG A 91 -8.93 -1.52 23.54
C ARG A 91 -8.78 -1.20 22.06
N LEU A 92 -8.25 -0.03 21.72
CA LEU A 92 -8.00 0.38 20.33
C LEU A 92 -7.03 -0.55 19.64
N MET A 93 -5.88 -0.84 20.23
CA MET A 93 -4.89 -1.73 19.65
C MET A 93 -5.35 -3.18 19.53
N LYS A 94 -6.25 -3.64 20.41
CA LYS A 94 -6.88 -4.94 20.26
C LYS A 94 -7.79 -5.01 19.02
N HIS A 95 -8.40 -3.89 18.65
CA HIS A 95 -9.29 -3.80 17.50
C HIS A 95 -8.51 -3.54 16.20
N TYR A 96 -7.45 -2.75 16.28
CA TYR A 96 -6.60 -2.34 15.16
C TYR A 96 -5.19 -2.95 15.31
N SER A 97 -5.04 -4.18 14.84
CA SER A 97 -3.82 -4.99 15.06
C SER A 97 -2.57 -4.49 14.32
N TYR A 98 -2.72 -3.51 13.42
CA TYR A 98 -1.61 -2.88 12.69
C TYR A 98 -1.03 -1.66 13.42
N ILE A 99 -1.59 -1.25 14.56
CA ILE A 99 -1.05 -0.18 15.40
C ILE A 99 -0.08 -0.79 16.40
N ASP A 100 1.17 -0.43 16.30
CA ASP A 100 2.22 -0.94 17.18
C ASP A 100 2.29 -0.19 18.52
N SER A 101 1.98 1.11 18.53
CA SER A 101 1.93 1.91 19.75
C SER A 101 1.03 3.12 19.63
N LEU A 102 0.46 3.55 20.74
CA LEU A 102 -0.26 4.82 20.89
C LEU A 102 0.46 5.70 21.89
N GLN A 103 0.52 7.00 21.61
CA GLN A 103 1.28 7.95 22.41
C GLN A 103 0.47 9.21 22.70
N LEU A 104 0.66 9.80 23.88
CA LEU A 104 0.19 11.14 24.19
C LEU A 104 1.39 12.08 24.34
N ALA A 105 1.30 13.21 23.66
CA ALA A 105 2.37 14.21 23.65
C ALA A 105 1.83 15.61 23.97
N PRO A 106 1.32 15.87 25.20
CA PRO A 106 0.86 17.20 25.58
C PRO A 106 2.01 18.21 25.40
N GLN A 107 1.70 19.32 24.72
CA GLN A 107 2.69 20.34 24.35
C GLN A 107 3.89 19.80 23.53
N GLY A 108 3.69 18.65 22.85
CA GLY A 108 4.70 17.99 22.03
C GLY A 108 5.68 17.10 22.78
N LYS A 109 5.60 17.01 24.11
CA LYS A 109 6.40 16.09 24.90
C LYS A 109 5.63 14.82 25.15
N VAL A 110 6.17 13.70 24.69
CA VAL A 110 5.56 12.38 24.91
C VAL A 110 5.61 12.03 26.40
N THR A 111 4.45 11.90 27.01
CA THR A 111 4.29 11.56 28.43
C THR A 111 3.79 10.16 28.68
N ASN A 112 3.05 9.61 27.72
CA ASN A 112 2.45 8.29 27.82
C ASN A 112 2.66 7.55 26.51
N ILE A 113 2.99 6.28 26.61
CA ILE A 113 3.11 5.32 25.51
C ILE A 113 2.46 4.01 25.92
N TYR A 114 1.64 3.45 25.06
CA TYR A 114 1.09 2.10 25.23
C TYR A 114 1.38 1.25 23.99
N PRO A 115 1.91 0.02 24.15
CA PRO A 115 2.49 -0.53 25.37
C PRO A 115 3.80 0.20 25.72
N LEU A 116 4.07 0.40 27.01
CA LEU A 116 5.33 1.04 27.45
C LEU A 116 6.50 0.09 27.24
N GLN A 117 6.32 -1.20 27.54
CA GLN A 117 7.37 -2.21 27.42
C GLN A 117 7.89 -2.28 25.98
N GLY A 118 9.18 -2.01 25.80
CA GLY A 118 9.84 -1.97 24.49
C GLY A 118 9.74 -0.62 23.77
N ASN A 119 9.00 0.34 24.33
CA ASN A 119 8.81 1.68 23.75
C ASN A 119 9.34 2.82 24.64
N GLU A 120 10.08 2.51 25.70
CA GLU A 120 10.58 3.49 26.67
C GLU A 120 11.42 4.59 26.01
N ALA A 121 12.18 4.23 24.97
CA ALA A 121 12.98 5.19 24.20
C ALA A 121 12.13 6.19 23.39
N GLY A 122 10.83 5.95 23.24
CA GLY A 122 9.88 6.85 22.57
C GLY A 122 9.41 8.02 23.43
N LEU A 123 9.80 8.11 24.71
CA LEU A 123 9.50 9.23 25.60
C LEU A 123 10.35 10.47 25.26
N ILE A 124 10.10 11.09 24.14
CA ILE A 124 10.88 12.19 23.55
C ILE A 124 10.07 13.50 23.49
N ASP A 125 10.76 14.59 23.21
CA ASP A 125 10.14 15.88 22.86
C ASP A 125 10.03 15.95 21.32
N LEU A 126 8.84 15.73 20.81
CA LEU A 126 8.57 15.71 19.37
C LEU A 126 8.87 17.05 18.70
N LEU A 127 8.70 18.18 19.42
CA LEU A 127 8.94 19.52 18.85
C LEU A 127 10.43 19.83 18.72
N LYS A 128 11.26 19.16 19.52
CA LYS A 128 12.72 19.32 19.49
C LYS A 128 13.43 18.25 18.68
N ASP A 129 12.74 17.18 18.33
CA ASP A 129 13.30 16.12 17.49
C ASP A 129 13.70 16.68 16.12
N GLU A 130 14.90 16.34 15.68
CA GLU A 130 15.46 16.87 14.42
C GLU A 130 14.65 16.47 13.20
N LYS A 131 14.18 15.22 13.17
CA LYS A 131 13.44 14.65 12.03
C LYS A 131 11.94 14.91 12.12
N ARG A 132 11.36 14.78 13.32
CA ARG A 132 9.90 14.87 13.54
C ARG A 132 9.44 16.29 13.85
N GLY A 133 10.33 17.14 14.39
CA GLY A 133 10.00 18.47 14.87
C GLY A 133 9.34 19.39 13.85
N PRO A 134 9.80 19.47 12.60
CA PRO A 134 9.17 20.35 11.61
C PRO A 134 7.69 20.06 11.41
N ILE A 135 7.31 18.78 11.20
CA ILE A 135 5.92 18.40 10.95
C ILE A 135 5.08 18.43 12.25
N SER A 136 5.69 18.09 13.40
CA SER A 136 5.03 18.19 14.69
C SER A 136 4.66 19.63 15.05
N ARG A 137 5.54 20.58 14.76
CA ARG A 137 5.22 22.02 14.89
C ARG A 137 4.12 22.44 13.94
N TYR A 138 4.17 22.03 12.67
CA TYR A 138 3.10 22.29 11.71
C TYR A 138 1.74 21.77 12.20
N ALA A 139 1.68 20.51 12.67
CA ALA A 139 0.47 19.93 13.23
C ALA A 139 -0.06 20.74 14.44
N LYS A 140 0.84 21.11 15.36
CA LYS A 140 0.50 21.94 16.52
C LYS A 140 -0.04 23.31 16.13
N ASP A 141 0.61 23.98 15.19
CA ASP A 141 0.29 25.36 14.82
C ASP A 141 -0.99 25.45 13.97
N THR A 142 -1.31 24.41 13.22
CA THR A 142 -2.48 24.37 12.34
C THR A 142 -3.66 23.58 12.90
N GLY A 143 -3.47 22.77 13.94
CA GLY A 143 -4.46 21.83 14.46
C GLY A 143 -4.80 20.70 13.48
N LYS A 144 -3.97 20.49 12.46
CA LYS A 144 -4.22 19.45 11.45
C LYS A 144 -3.56 18.14 11.84
N THR A 145 -4.25 17.03 11.64
CA THR A 145 -3.65 15.71 11.67
C THR A 145 -2.67 15.57 10.51
N VAL A 146 -1.50 15.00 10.79
CA VAL A 146 -0.43 14.81 9.81
C VAL A 146 0.06 13.37 9.86
N ILE A 147 0.52 12.86 8.73
CA ILE A 147 1.21 11.58 8.61
C ILE A 147 2.66 11.88 8.28
N GLN A 148 3.56 11.19 8.94
CA GLN A 148 4.99 11.37 8.74
C GLN A 148 5.71 10.03 8.82
N GLY A 149 6.61 9.78 7.92
CA GLY A 149 7.43 8.58 7.89
C GLY A 149 7.69 8.09 6.47
N PRO A 150 8.25 6.88 6.31
CA PRO A 150 8.69 6.00 7.38
C PRO A 150 9.97 6.48 8.07
N PHE A 151 10.05 6.31 9.40
CA PHE A 151 11.25 6.59 10.19
C PHE A 151 11.87 5.32 10.75
N ASP A 152 13.17 5.38 11.00
CA ASP A 152 13.80 4.44 11.90
C ASP A 152 13.37 4.79 13.32
N LEU A 153 12.67 3.89 13.98
CA LEU A 153 12.20 4.09 15.34
C LEU A 153 13.35 3.95 16.33
N VAL A 154 13.32 4.74 17.40
CA VAL A 154 14.39 4.72 18.44
C VAL A 154 14.42 3.34 19.14
N GLN A 155 13.27 2.69 19.25
CA GLN A 155 13.10 1.33 19.78
C GLN A 155 13.42 0.23 18.76
N GLY A 156 13.80 0.56 17.55
CA GLY A 156 14.07 -0.36 16.43
C GLY A 156 12.88 -0.54 15.50
N GLY A 157 13.17 -0.99 14.27
CA GLY A 157 12.16 -1.10 13.21
C GLY A 157 11.89 0.21 12.48
N LYS A 158 10.86 0.21 11.62
CA LYS A 158 10.38 1.39 10.89
C LYS A 158 8.91 1.61 11.20
N GLY A 159 8.52 2.86 11.39
CA GLY A 159 7.13 3.26 11.63
C GLY A 159 6.75 4.51 10.85
N ILE A 160 5.46 4.70 10.72
CA ILE A 160 4.80 5.89 10.17
C ILE A 160 4.16 6.62 11.34
#